data_fcb01b117c4d87ca0ecfde1bbf7ac231
#
_entry.id   fcb01b117c4d87ca0ecfde1bbf7ac231
#
_cell.length_a   1.000
_cell.length_b   1.000
_cell.length_c   1.000
_cell.angle_alpha   90.00
_cell.angle_beta   90.00
_cell.angle_gamma   90.00
#
_symmetry.space_group_name_H-M   'P 1'
#
loop_
_entity.id
_entity.type
_entity.pdbx_description
1 polymer ?
#
loop_
_entity_poly.entity_id
_entity_poly.type
_entity_poly.pdbx_seq_one_letter_code
_entity_poly.pdbx_strand_id
1 'polypeptide(L)'
;MDNQPKIKTSAALRFIFVTIFIDVMGLAIIIPVIPKLLEQLGDVNISVASEINGWLTATYAIMQILFSPVMGNLSDRFGRRPILLISLIGFCIDYTFMAFAPSVFWLFVGRTIAGITGATMSTATAYIADISTGDKRAANFGIVGAASGLGFIIGVSGGAFLGGIDIKFPFMVAAAAALFNALYGYFVLPESLDKTHRRKFEWKRANPVGSFIQLGKYRALLGLAIAFTLVYIAQKAVEYQLPFYVYEKFQWSMISVGCLGLFIGFMLICIQGWLIRYLIPKWGLQKNIIIGLVSYGVGLLLIAFSSYGWQMYLYMIPYCFGGISGPALQGYITSKFEANEQGELQGGLTLLSSISLVVGPLVMGYSFKFFTHKDSAVYFPGAPYILGALLILISILIVIRSLKKDINPAR
;
A
#
# COMPACT_ATOMS: atom_id res chain seq x y z
N MET A 1 10.72 34.99 -26.15
CA MET A 1 9.49 35.43 -25.44
C MET A 1 8.74 34.19 -25.06
N ASP A 2 8.79 33.86 -23.77
CA ASP A 2 8.33 32.60 -23.19
C ASP A 2 6.81 32.67 -23.01
N ASN A 3 6.07 32.16 -23.97
CA ASN A 3 4.60 32.10 -23.94
C ASN A 3 4.13 30.75 -23.38
N GLN A 4 4.78 30.29 -22.33
CA GLN A 4 4.29 29.12 -21.61
C GLN A 4 3.12 29.52 -20.71
N PRO A 5 1.98 28.81 -20.75
CA PRO A 5 0.90 29.04 -19.80
C PRO A 5 1.47 28.77 -18.41
N LYS A 6 1.58 29.80 -17.57
CA LYS A 6 1.98 29.67 -16.17
C LYS A 6 1.05 28.64 -15.54
N ILE A 7 1.57 27.44 -15.28
CA ILE A 7 0.82 26.40 -14.60
C ILE A 7 0.33 27.01 -13.28
N LYS A 8 -0.99 27.12 -13.09
CA LYS A 8 -1.53 27.51 -11.79
C LYS A 8 -1.24 26.37 -10.82
N THR A 9 -0.08 26.41 -10.17
CA THR A 9 0.45 25.38 -9.29
C THR A 9 -0.61 24.87 -8.29
N SER A 10 -1.46 25.77 -7.78
CA SER A 10 -2.55 25.41 -6.87
C SER A 10 -3.63 24.52 -7.52
N ALA A 11 -3.97 24.73 -8.80
CA ALA A 11 -4.96 23.91 -9.51
C ALA A 11 -4.39 22.51 -9.81
N ALA A 12 -3.13 22.45 -10.26
CA ALA A 12 -2.43 21.19 -10.51
C ALA A 12 -2.27 20.35 -9.22
N LEU A 13 -1.91 20.97 -8.10
CA LEU A 13 -1.81 20.27 -6.80
C LEU A 13 -3.15 19.73 -6.33
N ARG A 14 -4.25 20.48 -6.51
CA ARG A 14 -5.59 19.97 -6.19
C ARG A 14 -5.96 18.77 -7.04
N PHE A 15 -5.68 18.82 -8.34
CA PHE A 15 -5.92 17.69 -9.22
C PHE A 15 -5.12 16.45 -8.79
N ILE A 16 -3.82 16.62 -8.52
CA ILE A 16 -2.97 15.50 -8.07
C ILE A 16 -3.47 14.94 -6.74
N PHE A 17 -3.91 15.80 -5.79
CA PHE A 17 -4.53 15.35 -4.55
C PHE A 17 -5.76 14.46 -4.83
N VAL A 18 -6.69 14.93 -5.66
CA VAL A 18 -7.90 14.18 -6.02
C VAL A 18 -7.54 12.88 -6.74
N THR A 19 -6.57 12.92 -7.63
CA THR A 19 -6.11 11.73 -8.36
C THR A 19 -5.57 10.66 -7.41
N ILE A 20 -4.64 11.01 -6.52
CA ILE A 20 -4.08 10.06 -5.54
C ILE A 20 -5.16 9.58 -4.57
N PHE A 21 -6.03 10.49 -4.12
CA PHE A 21 -7.15 10.15 -3.26
C PHE A 21 -8.07 9.11 -3.89
N ILE A 22 -8.51 9.31 -5.14
CA ILE A 22 -9.38 8.36 -5.86
C ILE A 22 -8.66 7.06 -6.14
N ASP A 23 -7.37 7.09 -6.49
CA ASP A 23 -6.55 5.92 -6.75
C ASP A 23 -6.46 5.01 -5.50
N VAL A 24 -6.05 5.58 -4.36
CA VAL A 24 -5.93 4.84 -3.10
C VAL A 24 -7.31 4.44 -2.55
N MET A 25 -8.32 5.30 -2.67
CA MET A 25 -9.69 4.97 -2.31
C MET A 25 -10.21 3.77 -3.10
N GLY A 26 -9.98 3.75 -4.41
CA GLY A 26 -10.39 2.65 -5.27
C GLY A 26 -9.69 1.32 -4.94
N LEU A 27 -8.41 1.35 -4.60
CA LEU A 27 -7.71 0.16 -4.12
C LEU A 27 -8.24 -0.32 -2.75
N ALA A 28 -8.56 0.61 -1.86
CA ALA A 28 -9.03 0.30 -0.52
C ALA A 28 -10.50 -0.15 -0.45
N ILE A 29 -11.34 0.33 -1.39
CA ILE A 29 -12.77 0.01 -1.46
C ILE A 29 -13.04 -1.49 -1.67
N ILE A 30 -12.10 -2.17 -2.30
CA ILE A 30 -12.14 -3.60 -2.60
C ILE A 30 -12.01 -4.44 -1.32
N ILE A 31 -11.16 -4.00 -0.39
CA ILE A 31 -10.71 -4.79 0.76
C ILE A 31 -11.86 -5.41 1.55
N PRO A 32 -12.90 -4.68 2.01
CA PRO A 32 -13.98 -5.26 2.79
C PRO A 32 -14.95 -6.13 1.97
N VAL A 33 -15.02 -5.93 0.66
CA VAL A 33 -16.04 -6.53 -0.22
C VAL A 33 -15.53 -7.79 -0.91
N ILE A 34 -14.22 -7.88 -1.16
CA ILE A 34 -13.60 -8.96 -1.94
C ILE A 34 -13.90 -10.36 -1.39
N PRO A 35 -13.96 -10.62 -0.05
CA PRO A 35 -14.30 -11.95 0.45
C PRO A 35 -15.65 -12.43 -0.08
N LYS A 36 -16.66 -11.60 0.05
CA LYS A 36 -18.04 -11.91 -0.38
C LYS A 36 -18.17 -11.99 -1.91
N LEU A 37 -17.47 -11.12 -2.63
CA LEU A 37 -17.43 -11.18 -4.09
C LEU A 37 -16.85 -12.51 -4.58
N LEU A 38 -15.74 -12.97 -3.98
CA LEU A 38 -15.10 -14.21 -4.36
C LEU A 38 -15.92 -15.45 -3.98
N GLU A 39 -16.59 -15.45 -2.82
CA GLU A 39 -17.53 -16.50 -2.45
C GLU A 39 -18.65 -16.65 -3.48
N GLN A 40 -19.24 -15.52 -3.92
CA GLN A 40 -20.35 -15.53 -4.89
C GLN A 40 -19.92 -15.90 -6.31
N LEU A 41 -18.80 -15.34 -6.80
CA LEU A 41 -18.34 -15.58 -8.17
C LEU A 41 -17.66 -16.94 -8.36
N GLY A 42 -16.99 -17.42 -7.33
CA GLY A 42 -16.24 -18.67 -7.39
C GLY A 42 -16.99 -19.88 -6.89
N ASP A 43 -18.19 -19.69 -6.29
CA ASP A 43 -18.93 -20.73 -5.57
C ASP A 43 -18.01 -21.51 -4.60
N VAL A 44 -17.22 -20.74 -3.84
CA VAL A 44 -16.19 -21.25 -2.93
C VAL A 44 -16.43 -20.76 -1.51
N ASN A 45 -15.89 -21.49 -0.54
CA ASN A 45 -15.89 -21.04 0.85
C ASN A 45 -14.85 -19.92 1.08
N ILE A 46 -14.98 -19.22 2.21
CA ILE A 46 -14.13 -18.08 2.57
C ILE A 46 -12.64 -18.44 2.67
N SER A 47 -12.32 -19.71 3.01
CA SER A 47 -10.93 -20.19 3.09
C SER A 47 -10.27 -20.18 1.71
N VAL A 48 -10.97 -20.71 0.68
CA VAL A 48 -10.50 -20.70 -0.69
C VAL A 48 -10.53 -19.29 -1.29
N ALA A 49 -11.56 -18.50 -0.97
CA ALA A 49 -11.65 -17.10 -1.37
C ALA A 49 -10.44 -16.27 -0.88
N SER A 50 -9.94 -16.55 0.33
CA SER A 50 -8.73 -15.91 0.86
C SER A 50 -7.47 -16.21 0.04
N GLU A 51 -7.29 -17.47 -0.38
CA GLU A 51 -6.17 -17.84 -1.27
C GLU A 51 -6.29 -17.16 -2.64
N ILE A 52 -7.49 -17.18 -3.25
CA ILE A 52 -7.74 -16.50 -4.53
C ILE A 52 -7.43 -15.01 -4.43
N ASN A 53 -7.82 -14.36 -3.32
CA ASN A 53 -7.48 -12.95 -3.07
C ASN A 53 -5.98 -12.72 -3.00
N GLY A 54 -5.23 -13.65 -2.38
CA GLY A 54 -3.76 -13.62 -2.39
C GLY A 54 -3.19 -13.59 -3.81
N TRP A 55 -3.69 -14.46 -4.70
CA TRP A 55 -3.27 -14.52 -6.10
C TRP A 55 -3.71 -13.30 -6.91
N LEU A 56 -4.92 -12.77 -6.69
CA LEU A 56 -5.40 -11.54 -7.34
C LEU A 56 -4.52 -10.34 -7.00
N THR A 57 -4.18 -10.18 -5.72
CA THR A 57 -3.30 -9.11 -5.25
C THR A 57 -1.87 -9.28 -5.79
N ALA A 58 -1.35 -10.51 -5.78
CA ALA A 58 -0.04 -10.82 -6.33
C ALA A 58 0.03 -10.55 -7.84
N THR A 59 -1.01 -10.89 -8.61
CA THR A 59 -1.09 -10.60 -10.05
C THR A 59 -0.96 -9.10 -10.31
N TYR A 60 -1.75 -8.27 -9.61
CA TYR A 60 -1.64 -6.82 -9.70
C TYR A 60 -0.22 -6.33 -9.37
N ALA A 61 0.34 -6.78 -8.24
CA ALA A 61 1.64 -6.34 -7.77
C ALA A 61 2.79 -6.78 -8.70
N ILE A 62 2.75 -8.00 -9.23
CA ILE A 62 3.74 -8.50 -10.20
C ILE A 62 3.70 -7.65 -11.47
N MET A 63 2.52 -7.40 -12.02
CA MET A 63 2.38 -6.55 -13.21
C MET A 63 2.85 -5.13 -12.93
N GLN A 64 2.54 -4.58 -11.77
CA GLN A 64 3.00 -3.24 -11.36
C GLN A 64 4.53 -3.19 -11.24
N ILE A 65 5.19 -4.20 -10.65
CA ILE A 65 6.66 -4.26 -10.55
C ILE A 65 7.29 -4.30 -11.95
N LEU A 66 6.75 -5.12 -12.84
CA LEU A 66 7.30 -5.28 -14.19
C LEU A 66 7.11 -4.03 -15.06
N PHE A 67 5.93 -3.41 -15.00
CA PHE A 67 5.56 -2.33 -15.89
C PHE A 67 5.75 -0.93 -15.31
N SER A 68 5.88 -0.74 -14.00
CA SER A 68 6.11 0.58 -13.40
C SER A 68 7.35 1.30 -13.95
N PRO A 69 8.52 0.63 -14.13
CA PRO A 69 9.68 1.28 -14.76
C PRO A 69 9.44 1.61 -16.23
N VAL A 70 8.67 0.79 -16.95
CA VAL A 70 8.28 1.05 -18.35
C VAL A 70 7.38 2.29 -18.42
N MET A 71 6.33 2.34 -17.58
CA MET A 71 5.41 3.46 -17.51
C MET A 71 6.10 4.76 -17.05
N GLY A 72 7.04 4.67 -16.10
CA GLY A 72 7.88 5.80 -15.70
C GLY A 72 8.71 6.35 -16.86
N ASN A 73 9.36 5.48 -17.62
CA ASN A 73 10.16 5.83 -18.80
C ASN A 73 9.28 6.41 -19.93
N LEU A 74 8.07 5.87 -20.14
CA LEU A 74 7.07 6.44 -21.06
C LEU A 74 6.62 7.83 -20.60
N SER A 75 6.47 8.03 -19.28
CA SER A 75 6.14 9.31 -18.67
C SER A 75 7.23 10.37 -18.90
N ASP A 76 8.51 9.97 -18.87
CA ASP A 76 9.64 10.85 -19.21
C ASP A 76 9.71 11.20 -20.70
N ARG A 77 9.21 10.31 -21.57
CA ARG A 77 9.21 10.51 -23.02
C ARG A 77 8.01 11.29 -23.52
N PHE A 78 6.80 10.91 -23.12
CA PHE A 78 5.56 11.46 -23.66
C PHE A 78 4.98 12.59 -22.80
N GLY A 79 5.44 12.72 -21.56
CA GLY A 79 4.93 13.65 -20.57
C GLY A 79 4.17 12.94 -19.43
N ARG A 80 3.96 13.64 -18.34
CA ARG A 80 3.30 13.10 -17.12
C ARG A 80 1.80 12.90 -17.31
N ARG A 81 1.16 13.89 -17.96
CA ARG A 81 -0.29 13.92 -18.15
C ARG A 81 -0.85 12.70 -18.89
N PRO A 82 -0.32 12.28 -20.07
CA PRO A 82 -0.84 11.11 -20.79
C PRO A 82 -0.77 9.83 -19.95
N ILE A 83 0.31 9.65 -19.19
CA ILE A 83 0.50 8.44 -18.39
C ILE A 83 -0.45 8.41 -17.19
N LEU A 84 -0.69 9.54 -16.52
CA LEU A 84 -1.71 9.64 -15.48
C LEU A 84 -3.10 9.28 -16.02
N LEU A 85 -3.47 9.78 -17.19
CA LEU A 85 -4.77 9.49 -17.80
C LEU A 85 -4.91 8.01 -18.19
N ILE A 86 -3.86 7.39 -18.74
CA ILE A 86 -3.83 5.95 -19.06
C ILE A 86 -4.01 5.12 -17.78
N SER A 87 -3.33 5.50 -16.70
CA SER A 87 -3.46 4.79 -15.41
C SER A 87 -4.90 4.87 -14.87
N LEU A 88 -5.53 6.04 -14.92
CA LEU A 88 -6.92 6.21 -14.47
C LEU A 88 -7.92 5.41 -15.31
N ILE A 89 -7.71 5.36 -16.64
CA ILE A 89 -8.53 4.53 -17.53
C ILE A 89 -8.33 3.04 -17.22
N GLY A 90 -7.10 2.60 -16.98
CA GLY A 90 -6.80 1.23 -16.57
C GLY A 90 -7.51 0.81 -15.30
N PHE A 91 -7.53 1.67 -14.27
CA PHE A 91 -8.30 1.43 -13.05
C PHE A 91 -9.82 1.45 -13.28
N CYS A 92 -10.32 2.35 -14.14
CA CYS A 92 -11.73 2.34 -14.52
C CYS A 92 -12.15 0.99 -15.14
N ILE A 93 -11.34 0.44 -16.04
CA ILE A 93 -11.56 -0.87 -16.67
C ILE A 93 -11.54 -1.97 -15.60
N ASP A 94 -10.56 -1.98 -14.71
CA ASP A 94 -10.44 -2.97 -13.65
C ASP A 94 -11.65 -2.98 -12.71
N TYR A 95 -12.07 -1.81 -12.23
CA TYR A 95 -13.26 -1.71 -11.37
C TYR A 95 -14.54 -2.10 -12.11
N THR A 96 -14.62 -1.83 -13.41
CA THR A 96 -15.73 -2.29 -14.25
C THR A 96 -15.75 -3.81 -14.32
N PHE A 97 -14.60 -4.47 -14.52
CA PHE A 97 -14.53 -5.92 -14.44
C PHE A 97 -14.93 -6.42 -13.05
N MET A 98 -14.50 -5.79 -11.97
CA MET A 98 -14.91 -6.20 -10.63
C MET A 98 -16.42 -6.08 -10.39
N ALA A 99 -17.06 -5.06 -10.95
CA ALA A 99 -18.51 -4.87 -10.82
C ALA A 99 -19.33 -5.88 -11.62
N PHE A 100 -18.86 -6.27 -12.81
CA PHE A 100 -19.63 -7.02 -13.81
C PHE A 100 -19.00 -8.34 -14.25
N ALA A 101 -17.95 -8.81 -13.57
CA ALA A 101 -17.27 -10.05 -13.90
C ALA A 101 -18.26 -11.24 -13.84
N PRO A 102 -18.34 -12.06 -14.89
CA PRO A 102 -19.14 -13.29 -14.86
C PRO A 102 -18.43 -14.45 -14.18
N SER A 103 -17.11 -14.33 -13.90
CA SER A 103 -16.30 -15.33 -13.23
C SER A 103 -15.03 -14.72 -12.64
N VAL A 104 -14.38 -15.45 -11.73
CA VAL A 104 -13.11 -15.06 -11.09
C VAL A 104 -11.99 -14.79 -12.12
N PHE A 105 -12.00 -15.46 -13.28
CA PHE A 105 -11.02 -15.21 -14.34
C PHE A 105 -10.98 -13.74 -14.78
N TRP A 106 -12.15 -13.10 -14.95
CA TRP A 106 -12.22 -11.70 -15.36
C TRP A 106 -11.69 -10.73 -14.31
N LEU A 107 -11.72 -11.11 -13.03
CA LEU A 107 -11.04 -10.33 -11.96
C LEU A 107 -9.52 -10.34 -12.17
N PHE A 108 -8.93 -11.48 -12.56
CA PHE A 108 -7.50 -11.56 -12.90
C PHE A 108 -7.15 -10.70 -14.12
N VAL A 109 -8.02 -10.69 -15.15
CA VAL A 109 -7.85 -9.82 -16.32
C VAL A 109 -7.83 -8.35 -15.90
N GLY A 110 -8.80 -7.91 -15.09
CA GLY A 110 -8.85 -6.55 -14.55
C GLY A 110 -7.58 -6.21 -13.76
N ARG A 111 -7.20 -7.06 -12.80
CA ARG A 111 -5.98 -6.88 -11.99
C ARG A 111 -4.70 -6.80 -12.85
N THR A 112 -4.62 -7.57 -13.94
CA THR A 112 -3.51 -7.51 -14.89
C THR A 112 -3.45 -6.15 -15.59
N ILE A 113 -4.58 -5.65 -16.11
CA ILE A 113 -4.66 -4.34 -16.76
C ILE A 113 -4.30 -3.23 -15.77
N ALA A 114 -4.88 -3.25 -14.57
CA ALA A 114 -4.58 -2.28 -13.51
C ALA A 114 -3.10 -2.30 -13.11
N GLY A 115 -2.48 -3.48 -13.01
CA GLY A 115 -1.07 -3.61 -12.69
C GLY A 115 -0.16 -3.06 -13.79
N ILE A 116 -0.45 -3.34 -15.06
CA ILE A 116 0.29 -2.80 -16.22
C ILE A 116 0.21 -1.27 -16.27
N THR A 117 -0.98 -0.72 -16.05
CA THR A 117 -1.22 0.73 -16.13
C THR A 117 -0.97 1.46 -14.81
N GLY A 118 -0.73 0.75 -13.70
CA GLY A 118 -0.67 1.24 -12.33
C GLY A 118 0.56 2.10 -12.01
N ALA A 119 0.72 3.22 -12.74
CA ALA A 119 1.82 4.16 -12.55
C ALA A 119 1.36 5.50 -11.94
N THR A 120 0.14 5.59 -11.42
CA THR A 120 -0.43 6.84 -10.89
C THR A 120 0.46 7.44 -9.82
N MET A 121 0.86 6.66 -8.81
CA MET A 121 1.64 7.16 -7.69
C MET A 121 3.02 7.68 -8.13
N SER A 122 3.76 6.92 -8.94
CA SER A 122 5.09 7.30 -9.43
C SER A 122 5.02 8.52 -10.35
N THR A 123 4.03 8.57 -11.25
CA THR A 123 3.85 9.70 -12.17
C THR A 123 3.35 10.95 -11.44
N ALA A 124 2.45 10.81 -10.46
CA ALA A 124 1.95 11.93 -9.65
C ALA A 124 3.06 12.54 -8.78
N THR A 125 3.92 11.71 -8.17
CA THR A 125 5.08 12.20 -7.41
C THR A 125 6.10 12.90 -8.31
N ALA A 126 6.35 12.38 -9.52
CA ALA A 126 7.18 13.04 -10.52
C ALA A 126 6.57 14.38 -10.96
N TYR A 127 5.25 14.43 -11.22
CA TYR A 127 4.52 15.66 -11.54
C TYR A 127 4.67 16.72 -10.44
N ILE A 128 4.50 16.33 -9.16
CA ILE A 128 4.72 17.23 -8.00
C ILE A 128 6.16 17.73 -7.98
N ALA A 129 7.15 16.87 -8.26
CA ALA A 129 8.54 17.27 -8.32
C ALA A 129 8.79 18.31 -9.40
N ASP A 130 8.17 18.17 -10.58
CA ASP A 130 8.31 19.08 -11.72
C ASP A 130 7.75 20.48 -11.42
N ILE A 131 6.62 20.59 -10.68
CA ILE A 131 5.95 21.86 -10.38
C ILE A 131 6.37 22.49 -9.04
N SER A 132 7.20 21.81 -8.26
CA SER A 132 7.60 22.26 -6.90
C SER A 132 8.99 22.86 -6.89
N THR A 133 9.11 24.08 -6.36
CA THR A 133 10.37 24.78 -6.19
C THR A 133 10.83 24.75 -4.72
N GLY A 134 12.14 24.51 -4.49
CA GLY A 134 12.84 24.71 -3.20
C GLY A 134 12.05 24.34 -1.96
N ASP A 135 11.76 25.35 -1.13
CA ASP A 135 11.15 25.19 0.22
C ASP A 135 9.73 24.59 0.22
N LYS A 136 8.99 24.71 -0.90
CA LYS A 136 7.62 24.19 -1.01
C LYS A 136 7.57 22.70 -1.37
N ARG A 137 8.70 22.12 -1.78
CA ARG A 137 8.75 20.74 -2.26
C ARG A 137 8.31 19.74 -1.19
N ALA A 138 8.84 19.86 0.01
CA ALA A 138 8.49 18.99 1.13
C ALA A 138 6.99 19.09 1.51
N ALA A 139 6.44 20.30 1.54
CA ALA A 139 5.03 20.54 1.82
C ALA A 139 4.12 19.92 0.74
N ASN A 140 4.50 20.08 -0.54
CA ASN A 140 3.73 19.52 -1.66
C ASN A 140 3.77 17.98 -1.69
N PHE A 141 4.89 17.36 -1.31
CA PHE A 141 4.95 15.90 -1.11
C PHE A 141 4.10 15.43 0.08
N GLY A 142 3.90 16.26 1.10
CA GLY A 142 2.96 15.98 2.19
C GLY A 142 1.51 15.78 1.73
N ILE A 143 1.13 16.40 0.60
CA ILE A 143 -0.18 16.22 -0.04
C ILE A 143 -0.41 14.75 -0.47
N VAL A 144 0.63 14.07 -0.94
CA VAL A 144 0.57 12.65 -1.33
C VAL A 144 0.16 11.78 -0.13
N GLY A 145 0.84 11.99 1.01
CA GLY A 145 0.53 11.25 2.25
C GLY A 145 -0.88 11.52 2.76
N ALA A 146 -1.31 12.79 2.74
CA ALA A 146 -2.66 13.16 3.16
C ALA A 146 -3.74 12.56 2.25
N ALA A 147 -3.56 12.65 0.92
CA ALA A 147 -4.47 12.06 -0.06
C ALA A 147 -4.56 10.54 0.09
N SER A 148 -3.41 9.87 0.25
CA SER A 148 -3.35 8.41 0.43
C SER A 148 -4.03 7.97 1.72
N GLY A 149 -3.76 8.65 2.84
CA GLY A 149 -4.37 8.30 4.13
C GLY A 149 -5.89 8.48 4.13
N LEU A 150 -6.38 9.62 3.64
CA LEU A 150 -7.81 9.87 3.51
C LEU A 150 -8.48 8.92 2.52
N GLY A 151 -7.85 8.67 1.36
CA GLY A 151 -8.32 7.72 0.36
C GLY A 151 -8.48 6.31 0.94
N PHE A 152 -7.49 5.85 1.70
CA PHE A 152 -7.54 4.53 2.33
C PHE A 152 -8.69 4.40 3.33
N ILE A 153 -8.84 5.36 4.25
CA ILE A 153 -9.90 5.35 5.28
C ILE A 153 -11.28 5.38 4.65
N ILE A 154 -11.51 6.31 3.71
CA ILE A 154 -12.80 6.47 3.02
C ILE A 154 -13.06 5.27 2.12
N GLY A 155 -12.03 4.72 1.48
CA GLY A 155 -12.14 3.53 0.65
C GLY A 155 -12.60 2.31 1.43
N VAL A 156 -11.89 1.93 2.51
CA VAL A 156 -12.27 0.76 3.33
C VAL A 156 -13.66 0.93 3.91
N SER A 157 -13.95 2.06 4.53
CA SER A 157 -15.23 2.27 5.20
C SER A 157 -16.37 2.45 4.21
N GLY A 158 -16.17 3.27 3.16
CA GLY A 158 -17.15 3.48 2.10
C GLY A 158 -17.43 2.19 1.32
N GLY A 159 -16.39 1.39 1.05
CA GLY A 159 -16.54 0.08 0.43
C GLY A 159 -17.41 -0.87 1.24
N ALA A 160 -17.20 -0.91 2.55
CA ALA A 160 -18.01 -1.72 3.45
C ALA A 160 -19.46 -1.25 3.52
N PHE A 161 -19.72 0.06 3.63
CA PHE A 161 -21.07 0.59 3.70
C PHE A 161 -21.83 0.42 2.37
N LEU A 162 -21.20 0.74 1.24
CA LEU A 162 -21.79 0.53 -0.07
C LEU A 162 -22.00 -0.95 -0.39
N GLY A 163 -21.02 -1.81 -0.04
CA GLY A 163 -21.11 -3.25 -0.22
C GLY A 163 -22.18 -3.90 0.66
N GLY A 164 -22.54 -3.26 1.80
CA GLY A 164 -23.68 -3.68 2.62
C GLY A 164 -25.05 -3.45 1.95
N ILE A 165 -25.13 -2.56 0.95
CA ILE A 165 -26.34 -2.34 0.14
C ILE A 165 -26.34 -3.30 -1.04
N ASP A 166 -25.29 -3.29 -1.84
CA ASP A 166 -25.05 -4.21 -2.95
C ASP A 166 -23.53 -4.40 -3.16
N ILE A 167 -23.12 -5.64 -3.34
CA ILE A 167 -21.69 -6.02 -3.45
C ILE A 167 -20.99 -5.38 -4.66
N LYS A 168 -21.73 -4.97 -5.69
CA LYS A 168 -21.25 -4.33 -6.91
C LYS A 168 -21.10 -2.81 -6.78
N PHE A 169 -21.85 -2.17 -5.89
CA PHE A 169 -21.88 -0.71 -5.75
C PHE A 169 -20.51 -0.10 -5.46
N PRO A 170 -19.66 -0.65 -4.56
CA PRO A 170 -18.35 -0.10 -4.33
C PRO A 170 -17.51 -0.01 -5.61
N PHE A 171 -17.54 -1.05 -6.42
CA PHE A 171 -16.78 -1.12 -7.67
C PHE A 171 -17.33 -0.17 -8.75
N MET A 172 -18.66 -0.05 -8.84
CA MET A 172 -19.30 0.91 -9.75
C MET A 172 -18.94 2.35 -9.39
N VAL A 173 -18.95 2.69 -8.09
CA VAL A 173 -18.55 4.02 -7.59
C VAL A 173 -17.07 4.26 -7.88
N ALA A 174 -16.19 3.27 -7.64
CA ALA A 174 -14.77 3.39 -7.94
C ALA A 174 -14.51 3.57 -9.45
N ALA A 175 -15.20 2.80 -10.31
CA ALA A 175 -15.09 2.93 -11.76
C ALA A 175 -15.55 4.32 -12.24
N ALA A 176 -16.70 4.79 -11.75
CA ALA A 176 -17.24 6.11 -12.07
C ALA A 176 -16.29 7.23 -11.59
N ALA A 177 -15.75 7.13 -10.37
CA ALA A 177 -14.80 8.10 -9.83
C ALA A 177 -13.49 8.14 -10.65
N ALA A 178 -12.96 6.99 -11.04
CA ALA A 178 -11.77 6.89 -11.88
C ALA A 178 -12.01 7.50 -13.28
N LEU A 179 -13.16 7.20 -13.90
CA LEU A 179 -13.55 7.76 -15.20
C LEU A 179 -13.73 9.28 -15.11
N PHE A 180 -14.47 9.76 -14.09
CA PHE A 180 -14.67 11.17 -13.88
C PHE A 180 -13.34 11.92 -13.68
N ASN A 181 -12.44 11.33 -12.88
CA ASN A 181 -11.11 11.91 -12.67
C ASN A 181 -10.26 11.89 -13.96
N ALA A 182 -10.37 10.86 -14.79
CA ALA A 182 -9.71 10.82 -16.08
C ALA A 182 -10.23 11.92 -17.02
N LEU A 183 -11.55 12.10 -17.09
CA LEU A 183 -12.18 13.16 -17.87
C LEU A 183 -11.79 14.55 -17.34
N TYR A 184 -11.86 14.76 -16.04
CA TYR A 184 -11.44 16.02 -15.41
C TYR A 184 -9.96 16.31 -15.72
N GLY A 185 -9.08 15.31 -15.60
CA GLY A 185 -7.67 15.45 -15.94
C GLY A 185 -7.44 15.73 -17.43
N TYR A 186 -8.24 15.14 -18.30
CA TYR A 186 -8.16 15.42 -19.74
C TYR A 186 -8.42 16.90 -20.07
N PHE A 187 -9.39 17.54 -19.41
CA PHE A 187 -9.73 18.93 -19.68
C PHE A 187 -8.91 19.95 -18.87
N VAL A 188 -8.48 19.60 -17.66
CA VAL A 188 -7.95 20.58 -16.68
C VAL A 188 -6.46 20.42 -16.40
N LEU A 189 -5.90 19.19 -16.49
CA LEU A 189 -4.51 18.97 -16.11
C LEU A 189 -3.57 19.46 -17.22
N PRO A 190 -2.70 20.46 -16.98
CA PRO A 190 -1.64 20.83 -17.90
C PRO A 190 -0.51 19.78 -17.88
N GLU A 191 0.30 19.75 -18.92
CA GLU A 191 1.54 18.96 -18.91
C GLU A 191 2.59 19.65 -18.03
N SER A 192 3.25 18.88 -17.14
CA SER A 192 4.29 19.41 -16.25
C SER A 192 5.68 19.31 -16.86
N LEU A 193 5.92 18.31 -17.71
CA LEU A 193 7.22 18.07 -18.31
C LEU A 193 7.37 18.78 -19.64
N ASP A 194 8.23 19.80 -19.65
CA ASP A 194 8.56 20.55 -20.88
C ASP A 194 9.13 19.62 -21.95
N LYS A 195 8.81 19.88 -23.21
CA LYS A 195 9.31 19.13 -24.38
C LYS A 195 10.82 19.07 -24.43
N THR A 196 11.51 20.12 -23.97
CA THR A 196 12.98 20.21 -23.93
C THR A 196 13.62 19.31 -22.91
N HIS A 197 12.88 18.95 -21.83
CA HIS A 197 13.33 18.07 -20.76
C HIS A 197 12.92 16.60 -20.95
N ARG A 198 12.18 16.30 -22.05
CA ARG A 198 11.77 14.93 -22.36
C ARG A 198 12.96 14.08 -22.80
N ARG A 199 12.98 12.84 -22.30
CA ARG A 199 14.07 11.89 -22.59
C ARG A 199 13.61 10.86 -23.61
N LYS A 200 14.58 10.30 -24.37
CA LYS A 200 14.29 9.14 -25.24
C LYS A 200 14.02 7.91 -24.37
N PHE A 201 13.13 7.04 -24.84
CA PHE A 201 12.86 5.76 -24.16
C PHE A 201 14.09 4.85 -24.24
N GLU A 202 14.51 4.32 -23.08
CA GLU A 202 15.66 3.42 -22.98
C GLU A 202 15.28 2.15 -22.19
N TRP A 203 15.33 0.99 -22.85
CA TRP A 203 15.04 -0.30 -22.18
C TRP A 203 15.94 -0.60 -20.99
N LYS A 204 17.19 -0.13 -20.98
CA LYS A 204 18.12 -0.33 -19.86
C LYS A 204 17.61 0.30 -18.55
N ARG A 205 16.85 1.39 -18.64
CA ARG A 205 16.25 2.08 -17.48
C ARG A 205 14.92 1.48 -17.07
N ALA A 206 14.27 0.73 -17.96
CA ALA A 206 13.04 0.00 -17.69
C ALA A 206 13.29 -1.34 -16.98
N ASN A 207 14.50 -1.58 -16.47
CA ASN A 207 14.89 -2.83 -15.83
C ASN A 207 14.69 -2.77 -14.30
N PRO A 208 13.72 -3.51 -13.72
CA PRO A 208 13.50 -3.54 -12.28
C PRO A 208 14.67 -4.20 -11.50
N VAL A 209 15.48 -5.04 -12.15
CA VAL A 209 16.58 -5.77 -11.53
C VAL A 209 17.74 -4.85 -11.11
N GLY A 210 17.92 -3.71 -11.81
CA GLY A 210 18.98 -2.75 -11.50
C GLY A 210 18.96 -2.24 -10.05
N SER A 211 17.78 -1.99 -9.51
CA SER A 211 17.58 -1.53 -8.12
C SER A 211 17.96 -2.59 -7.08
N PHE A 212 17.83 -3.90 -7.41
CA PHE A 212 18.27 -4.99 -6.53
C PHE A 212 19.78 -5.07 -6.40
N ILE A 213 20.49 -4.92 -7.53
CA ILE A 213 21.96 -5.03 -7.56
C ILE A 213 22.57 -3.90 -6.73
N GLN A 214 21.96 -2.75 -6.74
CA GLN A 214 22.42 -1.56 -6.01
C GLN A 214 22.26 -1.71 -4.50
N LEU A 215 21.10 -2.23 -4.02
CA LEU A 215 20.93 -2.54 -2.59
C LEU A 215 21.98 -3.52 -2.04
N GLY A 216 22.43 -4.47 -2.87
CA GLY A 216 23.45 -5.45 -2.50
C GLY A 216 24.83 -4.86 -2.20
N LYS A 217 25.12 -3.62 -2.64
CA LYS A 217 26.38 -2.92 -2.34
C LYS A 217 26.52 -2.56 -0.86
N TYR A 218 25.39 -2.35 -0.17
CA TYR A 218 25.33 -1.87 1.22
C TYR A 218 25.15 -3.02 2.21
N ARG A 219 26.12 -3.92 2.30
CA ARG A 219 26.08 -5.12 3.19
C ARG A 219 25.74 -4.78 4.65
N ALA A 220 26.19 -3.63 5.16
CA ALA A 220 25.92 -3.19 6.52
C ALA A 220 24.43 -2.94 6.79
N LEU A 221 23.65 -2.58 5.76
CA LEU A 221 22.23 -2.24 5.88
C LEU A 221 21.29 -3.39 5.44
N LEU A 222 21.86 -4.50 4.94
CA LEU A 222 21.09 -5.65 4.49
C LEU A 222 20.16 -6.17 5.61
N GLY A 223 20.64 -6.19 6.84
CA GLY A 223 19.81 -6.58 7.99
C GLY A 223 18.57 -5.67 8.17
N LEU A 224 18.76 -4.35 8.10
CA LEU A 224 17.66 -3.39 8.23
C LEU A 224 16.69 -3.47 7.03
N ALA A 225 17.20 -3.72 5.84
CA ALA A 225 16.38 -3.93 4.64
C ALA A 225 15.53 -5.21 4.75
N ILE A 226 16.10 -6.30 5.27
CA ILE A 226 15.35 -7.54 5.56
C ILE A 226 14.30 -7.27 6.64
N ALA A 227 14.65 -6.60 7.74
CA ALA A 227 13.71 -6.25 8.78
C ALA A 227 12.55 -5.40 8.25
N PHE A 228 12.83 -4.42 7.41
CA PHE A 228 11.84 -3.60 6.71
C PHE A 228 10.87 -4.48 5.90
N THR A 229 11.41 -5.39 5.07
CA THR A 229 10.61 -6.31 4.26
C THR A 229 9.71 -7.20 5.11
N LEU A 230 10.24 -7.78 6.21
CA LEU A 230 9.47 -8.62 7.11
C LEU A 230 8.32 -7.86 7.79
N VAL A 231 8.55 -6.61 8.20
CA VAL A 231 7.50 -5.74 8.75
C VAL A 231 6.40 -5.50 7.73
N TYR A 232 6.76 -5.17 6.47
CA TYR A 232 5.78 -4.95 5.41
C TYR A 232 5.01 -6.21 5.02
N ILE A 233 5.64 -7.39 5.05
CA ILE A 233 4.93 -8.67 4.87
C ILE A 233 3.97 -8.92 6.03
N ALA A 234 4.39 -8.70 7.27
CA ALA A 234 3.54 -8.87 8.45
C ALA A 234 2.30 -7.95 8.44
N GLN A 235 2.44 -6.72 7.91
CA GLN A 235 1.31 -5.79 7.75
C GLN A 235 0.20 -6.37 6.87
N LYS A 236 0.53 -7.20 5.89
CA LYS A 236 -0.46 -7.78 4.98
C LYS A 236 -1.42 -8.75 5.68
N ALA A 237 -1.06 -9.25 6.88
CA ALA A 237 -1.98 -10.04 7.70
C ALA A 237 -3.22 -9.23 8.12
N VAL A 238 -3.09 -7.95 8.47
CA VAL A 238 -4.25 -7.11 8.78
C VAL A 238 -4.83 -6.48 7.53
N GLU A 239 -4.00 -5.92 6.66
CA GLU A 239 -4.45 -5.18 5.48
C GLU A 239 -5.33 -6.02 4.55
N TYR A 240 -4.99 -7.31 4.34
CA TYR A 240 -5.69 -8.17 3.38
C TYR A 240 -6.49 -9.31 4.00
N GLN A 241 -6.15 -9.77 5.23
CA GLN A 241 -6.84 -10.91 5.83
C GLN A 241 -7.88 -10.52 6.89
N LEU A 242 -7.88 -9.26 7.35
CA LEU A 242 -8.81 -8.82 8.39
C LEU A 242 -10.29 -9.07 8.03
N PRO A 243 -10.77 -8.72 6.82
CA PRO A 243 -12.17 -8.99 6.47
C PRO A 243 -12.49 -10.50 6.44
N PHE A 244 -11.60 -11.33 5.89
CA PHE A 244 -11.78 -12.79 5.88
C PHE A 244 -11.89 -13.35 7.29
N TYR A 245 -11.00 -12.89 8.18
CA TYR A 245 -10.96 -13.32 9.58
C TYR A 245 -12.22 -12.96 10.35
N VAL A 246 -12.70 -11.72 10.26
CA VAL A 246 -13.87 -11.27 11.00
C VAL A 246 -15.17 -11.83 10.44
N TYR A 247 -15.23 -12.09 9.13
CA TYR A 247 -16.35 -12.78 8.50
C TYR A 247 -16.39 -14.24 8.95
N GLU A 248 -15.27 -14.95 8.94
CA GLU A 248 -15.19 -16.35 9.33
C GLU A 248 -15.45 -16.54 10.81
N LYS A 249 -14.73 -15.80 11.66
CA LYS A 249 -14.72 -16.05 13.11
C LYS A 249 -15.91 -15.45 13.84
N PHE A 250 -16.32 -14.23 13.47
CA PHE A 250 -17.34 -13.47 14.21
C PHE A 250 -18.62 -13.30 13.42
N GLN A 251 -18.70 -13.78 12.18
CA GLN A 251 -19.86 -13.64 11.30
C GLN A 251 -20.31 -12.17 11.17
N TRP A 252 -19.35 -11.26 11.09
CA TRP A 252 -19.63 -9.83 11.02
C TRP A 252 -20.35 -9.45 9.74
N SER A 253 -21.16 -8.39 9.83
CA SER A 253 -21.68 -7.72 8.65
C SER A 253 -20.61 -6.83 7.99
N MET A 254 -20.81 -6.47 6.73
CA MET A 254 -19.93 -5.49 6.04
C MET A 254 -19.90 -4.15 6.79
N ILE A 255 -21.02 -3.71 7.35
CA ILE A 255 -21.11 -2.46 8.14
C ILE A 255 -20.18 -2.53 9.35
N SER A 256 -20.13 -3.65 10.06
CA SER A 256 -19.22 -3.84 11.21
C SER A 256 -17.74 -3.73 10.79
N VAL A 257 -17.39 -4.28 9.62
CA VAL A 257 -16.05 -4.14 9.04
C VAL A 257 -15.75 -2.68 8.70
N GLY A 258 -16.73 -1.96 8.14
CA GLY A 258 -16.63 -0.53 7.86
C GLY A 258 -16.39 0.31 9.11
N CYS A 259 -17.12 0.02 10.21
CA CYS A 259 -16.93 0.69 11.49
C CYS A 259 -15.52 0.45 12.06
N LEU A 260 -15.02 -0.80 11.97
CA LEU A 260 -13.63 -1.10 12.36
C LEU A 260 -12.63 -0.37 11.48
N GLY A 261 -12.88 -0.27 10.17
CA GLY A 261 -12.05 0.50 9.23
C GLY A 261 -11.97 1.98 9.61
N LEU A 262 -13.10 2.61 9.97
CA LEU A 262 -13.13 4.00 10.49
C LEU A 262 -12.31 4.13 11.77
N PHE A 263 -12.46 3.19 12.69
CA PHE A 263 -11.69 3.19 13.95
C PHE A 263 -10.18 3.09 13.69
N ILE A 264 -9.75 2.15 12.83
CA ILE A 264 -8.33 2.01 12.43
C ILE A 264 -7.84 3.30 11.80
N GLY A 265 -8.61 3.88 10.87
CA GLY A 265 -8.26 5.13 10.22
C GLY A 265 -8.09 6.28 11.19
N PHE A 266 -9.03 6.44 12.13
CA PHE A 266 -8.93 7.44 13.20
C PHE A 266 -7.67 7.23 14.06
N MET A 267 -7.39 6.00 14.48
CA MET A 267 -6.19 5.67 15.25
C MET A 267 -4.90 5.99 14.47
N LEU A 268 -4.84 5.68 13.17
CA LEU A 268 -3.68 6.01 12.34
C LEU A 268 -3.47 7.52 12.21
N ILE A 269 -4.54 8.31 12.07
CA ILE A 269 -4.45 9.78 12.06
C ILE A 269 -3.90 10.29 13.39
N CYS A 270 -4.41 9.81 14.52
CA CYS A 270 -3.93 10.21 15.84
C CYS A 270 -2.46 9.84 16.04
N ILE A 271 -2.07 8.63 15.66
CA ILE A 271 -0.72 8.12 15.92
C ILE A 271 0.28 8.70 14.93
N GLN A 272 0.05 8.61 13.62
CA GLN A 272 1.01 9.05 12.61
C GLN A 272 0.93 10.56 12.36
N GLY A 273 -0.25 11.18 12.50
CA GLY A 273 -0.43 12.62 12.31
C GLY A 273 0.08 13.47 13.47
N TRP A 274 -0.14 13.01 14.69
CA TRP A 274 0.15 13.79 15.90
C TRP A 274 1.18 13.14 16.83
N LEU A 275 0.94 11.89 17.27
CA LEU A 275 1.74 11.26 18.31
C LEU A 275 3.19 11.01 17.87
N ILE A 276 3.43 10.65 16.63
CA ILE A 276 4.78 10.41 16.09
C ILE A 276 5.65 11.65 16.16
N ARG A 277 5.07 12.84 15.94
CA ARG A 277 5.79 14.14 16.02
C ARG A 277 6.26 14.46 17.42
N TYR A 278 5.58 13.94 18.44
CA TYR A 278 5.94 14.10 19.84
C TYR A 278 6.93 13.01 20.30
N LEU A 279 6.72 11.76 19.90
CA LEU A 279 7.50 10.64 20.39
C LEU A 279 8.90 10.53 19.73
N ILE A 280 9.05 10.83 18.44
CA ILE A 280 10.37 10.75 17.78
C ILE A 280 11.37 11.71 18.41
N PRO A 281 11.07 13.00 18.64
CA PRO A 281 12.01 13.89 19.31
C PRO A 281 12.33 13.48 20.75
N LYS A 282 11.33 12.92 21.48
CA LYS A 282 11.48 12.56 22.90
C LYS A 282 12.27 11.26 23.10
N TRP A 283 12.04 10.25 22.30
CA TRP A 283 12.61 8.89 22.49
C TRP A 283 13.73 8.58 21.49
N GLY A 284 13.86 9.34 20.40
CA GLY A 284 14.77 9.08 19.31
C GLY A 284 14.28 7.93 18.40
N LEU A 285 14.87 7.81 17.21
CA LEU A 285 14.44 6.82 16.19
C LEU A 285 14.56 5.37 16.68
N GLN A 286 15.68 5.02 17.34
CA GLN A 286 15.98 3.63 17.73
C GLN A 286 14.96 3.08 18.73
N LYS A 287 14.60 3.85 19.78
CA LYS A 287 13.60 3.43 20.76
C LYS A 287 12.21 3.35 20.14
N ASN A 288 11.84 4.30 19.27
CA ASN A 288 10.55 4.28 18.57
C ASN A 288 10.42 3.05 17.64
N ILE A 289 11.51 2.62 16.98
CA ILE A 289 11.49 1.39 16.17
C ILE A 289 11.20 0.19 17.06
N ILE A 290 11.94 0.01 18.16
CA ILE A 290 11.79 -1.19 19.02
C ILE A 290 10.42 -1.20 19.69
N ILE A 291 10.00 -0.11 20.33
CA ILE A 291 8.70 -0.02 21.03
C ILE A 291 7.57 -0.21 20.03
N GLY A 292 7.66 0.41 18.84
CA GLY A 292 6.68 0.24 17.78
C GLY A 292 6.58 -1.21 17.30
N LEU A 293 7.70 -1.88 17.02
CA LEU A 293 7.70 -3.29 16.60
C LEU A 293 7.16 -4.21 17.68
N VAL A 294 7.52 -4.01 18.96
CA VAL A 294 6.98 -4.80 20.08
C VAL A 294 5.46 -4.62 20.17
N SER A 295 4.98 -3.39 20.15
CA SER A 295 3.55 -3.08 20.18
C SER A 295 2.80 -3.72 19.00
N TYR A 296 3.45 -3.70 17.82
CA TYR A 296 2.92 -4.31 16.60
C TYR A 296 2.75 -5.83 16.74
N GLY A 297 3.79 -6.52 17.22
CA GLY A 297 3.76 -7.97 17.47
C GLY A 297 2.74 -8.35 18.54
N VAL A 298 2.66 -7.58 19.63
CA VAL A 298 1.63 -7.76 20.68
C VAL A 298 0.22 -7.60 20.09
N GLY A 299 -0.01 -6.54 19.28
CA GLY A 299 -1.30 -6.33 18.62
C GLY A 299 -1.70 -7.52 17.74
N LEU A 300 -0.77 -8.04 16.92
CA LEU A 300 -1.02 -9.20 16.07
C LEU A 300 -1.36 -10.46 16.89
N LEU A 301 -0.62 -10.73 17.99
CA LEU A 301 -0.92 -11.86 18.86
C LEU A 301 -2.29 -11.74 19.53
N LEU A 302 -2.63 -10.56 20.04
CA LEU A 302 -3.94 -10.30 20.64
C LEU A 302 -5.08 -10.52 19.63
N ILE A 303 -4.92 -10.03 18.38
CA ILE A 303 -5.88 -10.26 17.30
C ILE A 303 -6.03 -11.77 17.00
N ALA A 304 -4.93 -12.51 16.91
CA ALA A 304 -4.95 -13.95 16.63
C ALA A 304 -5.82 -14.73 17.62
N PHE A 305 -5.73 -14.38 18.91
CA PHE A 305 -6.42 -15.06 20.01
C PHE A 305 -7.72 -14.38 20.45
N SER A 306 -8.21 -13.35 19.73
CA SER A 306 -9.46 -12.68 20.09
C SER A 306 -10.64 -13.66 20.08
N SER A 307 -11.43 -13.68 21.17
CA SER A 307 -12.59 -14.57 21.31
C SER A 307 -13.92 -13.88 21.02
N TYR A 308 -13.96 -12.55 21.12
CA TYR A 308 -15.16 -11.73 20.93
C TYR A 308 -14.90 -10.60 19.95
N GLY A 309 -15.88 -10.26 19.13
CA GLY A 309 -15.75 -9.22 18.10
C GLY A 309 -15.35 -7.83 18.65
N TRP A 310 -15.87 -7.41 19.83
CA TRP A 310 -15.52 -6.13 20.44
C TRP A 310 -14.02 -6.01 20.79
N GLN A 311 -13.34 -7.14 21.06
CA GLN A 311 -11.90 -7.17 21.32
C GLN A 311 -11.07 -6.68 20.13
N MET A 312 -11.60 -6.77 18.91
CA MET A 312 -10.93 -6.26 17.72
C MET A 312 -10.61 -4.77 17.84
N TYR A 313 -11.54 -3.97 18.38
CA TYR A 313 -11.30 -2.54 18.60
C TYR A 313 -10.18 -2.30 19.62
N LEU A 314 -10.18 -3.05 20.73
CA LEU A 314 -9.16 -2.91 21.77
C LEU A 314 -7.77 -3.36 21.26
N TYR A 315 -7.71 -4.49 20.55
CA TYR A 315 -6.46 -5.09 20.08
C TYR A 315 -5.86 -4.37 18.87
N MET A 316 -6.68 -3.60 18.14
CA MET A 316 -6.19 -2.69 17.11
C MET A 316 -5.42 -1.49 17.69
N ILE A 317 -5.58 -1.12 18.96
CA ILE A 317 -4.84 -0.02 19.57
C ILE A 317 -3.33 -0.29 19.55
N PRO A 318 -2.80 -1.37 20.17
CA PRO A 318 -1.37 -1.67 20.09
C PRO A 318 -0.90 -1.95 18.67
N TYR A 319 -1.72 -2.57 17.79
CA TYR A 319 -1.41 -2.75 16.39
C TYR A 319 -1.17 -1.40 15.68
N CYS A 320 -2.10 -0.46 15.77
CA CYS A 320 -1.97 0.86 15.15
C CYS A 320 -0.80 1.65 15.74
N PHE A 321 -0.56 1.56 17.07
CA PHE A 321 0.60 2.18 17.71
C PHE A 321 1.91 1.63 17.12
N GLY A 322 1.96 0.36 16.78
CA GLY A 322 3.07 -0.26 16.07
C GLY A 322 3.42 0.42 14.74
N GLY A 323 2.46 1.10 14.11
CA GLY A 323 2.65 1.87 12.88
C GLY A 323 3.69 2.99 12.98
N ILE A 324 4.14 3.36 14.18
CA ILE A 324 5.28 4.30 14.39
C ILE A 324 6.58 3.67 13.88
N SER A 325 6.73 2.35 13.95
CA SER A 325 7.97 1.65 13.60
C SER A 325 8.38 1.82 12.14
N GLY A 326 7.44 1.83 11.20
CA GLY A 326 7.72 1.96 9.77
C GLY A 326 8.45 3.26 9.41
N PRO A 327 7.84 4.44 9.65
CA PRO A 327 8.50 5.73 9.41
C PRO A 327 9.80 5.90 10.22
N ALA A 328 9.87 5.40 11.46
CA ALA A 328 11.08 5.47 12.27
C ALA A 328 12.21 4.61 11.67
N LEU A 329 11.90 3.39 11.20
CA LEU A 329 12.87 2.49 10.54
C LEU A 329 13.33 3.08 9.21
N GLN A 330 12.42 3.59 8.38
CA GLN A 330 12.76 4.26 7.14
C GLN A 330 13.63 5.50 7.40
N GLY A 331 13.27 6.34 8.37
CA GLY A 331 14.07 7.51 8.78
C GLY A 331 15.46 7.12 9.29
N TYR A 332 15.57 6.02 10.04
CA TYR A 332 16.87 5.51 10.50
C TYR A 332 17.72 4.99 9.34
N ILE A 333 17.14 4.22 8.40
CA ILE A 333 17.85 3.74 7.22
C ILE A 333 18.33 4.94 6.39
N THR A 334 17.46 5.91 6.09
CA THR A 334 17.81 7.09 5.28
C THR A 334 18.88 7.97 5.92
N SER A 335 18.94 8.04 7.25
CA SER A 335 19.98 8.82 7.96
C SER A 335 21.41 8.26 7.81
N LYS A 336 21.56 7.04 7.27
CA LYS A 336 22.86 6.38 7.04
C LYS A 336 23.42 6.62 5.63
N PHE A 337 22.69 7.34 4.77
CA PHE A 337 23.07 7.59 3.39
C PHE A 337 23.31 9.07 3.12
N GLU A 338 24.24 9.34 2.22
CA GLU A 338 24.48 10.72 1.75
C GLU A 338 23.33 11.21 0.86
N ALA A 339 23.24 12.54 0.70
CA ALA A 339 22.16 13.17 -0.05
C ALA A 339 22.10 12.71 -1.53
N ASN A 340 23.24 12.40 -2.14
CA ASN A 340 23.39 11.91 -3.51
C ASN A 340 22.90 10.46 -3.70
N GLU A 341 22.85 9.66 -2.62
CA GLU A 341 22.45 8.25 -2.62
C GLU A 341 20.96 8.05 -2.27
N GLN A 342 20.27 9.08 -1.77
CA GLN A 342 18.88 8.98 -1.28
C GLN A 342 17.91 8.49 -2.35
N GLY A 343 18.10 8.88 -3.61
CA GLY A 343 17.23 8.42 -4.72
C GLY A 343 17.35 6.92 -4.97
N GLU A 344 18.57 6.40 -4.93
CA GLU A 344 18.88 4.98 -5.12
C GLU A 344 18.30 4.15 -3.96
N LEU A 345 18.48 4.62 -2.72
CA LEU A 345 17.93 4.00 -1.53
C LEU A 345 16.40 3.92 -1.57
N GLN A 346 15.73 5.02 -1.90
CA GLN A 346 14.26 5.05 -1.97
C GLN A 346 13.73 4.10 -3.06
N GLY A 347 14.43 4.00 -4.19
CA GLY A 347 14.13 2.99 -5.21
C GLY A 347 14.21 1.57 -4.66
N GLY A 348 15.26 1.27 -3.89
CA GLY A 348 15.44 -0.03 -3.23
C GLY A 348 14.35 -0.34 -2.20
N LEU A 349 14.01 0.61 -1.32
CA LEU A 349 12.93 0.45 -0.33
C LEU A 349 11.56 0.26 -0.99
N THR A 350 11.31 0.98 -2.08
CA THR A 350 10.07 0.82 -2.87
C THR A 350 9.98 -0.57 -3.47
N LEU A 351 11.09 -1.11 -3.98
CA LEU A 351 11.13 -2.46 -4.52
C LEU A 351 10.86 -3.51 -3.43
N LEU A 352 11.46 -3.37 -2.23
CA LEU A 352 11.21 -4.27 -1.10
C LEU A 352 9.76 -4.24 -0.64
N SER A 353 9.13 -3.07 -0.59
CA SER A 353 7.70 -2.96 -0.28
C SER A 353 6.83 -3.56 -1.38
N SER A 354 7.22 -3.45 -2.65
CA SER A 354 6.51 -4.10 -3.77
C SER A 354 6.61 -5.63 -3.71
N ILE A 355 7.77 -6.19 -3.33
CA ILE A 355 7.91 -7.63 -3.08
C ILE A 355 7.00 -8.06 -1.93
N SER A 356 6.93 -7.26 -0.87
CA SER A 356 6.04 -7.55 0.26
C SER A 356 4.56 -7.53 -0.14
N LEU A 357 4.20 -6.75 -1.16
CA LEU A 357 2.85 -6.73 -1.73
C LEU A 357 2.54 -7.99 -2.56
N VAL A 358 3.55 -8.65 -3.12
CA VAL A 358 3.38 -9.96 -3.79
C VAL A 358 3.35 -11.09 -2.76
N VAL A 359 4.38 -11.17 -1.92
CA VAL A 359 4.59 -12.31 -1.01
C VAL A 359 3.59 -12.29 0.15
N GLY A 360 3.32 -11.11 0.71
CA GLY A 360 2.49 -10.98 1.91
C GLY A 360 1.08 -11.55 1.74
N PRO A 361 0.27 -11.08 0.77
CA PRO A 361 -1.09 -11.60 0.58
C PRO A 361 -1.13 -13.08 0.23
N LEU A 362 -0.15 -13.60 -0.55
CA LEU A 362 -0.06 -15.03 -0.86
C LEU A 362 0.18 -15.87 0.39
N VAL A 363 1.20 -15.50 1.17
CA VAL A 363 1.57 -16.26 2.38
C VAL A 363 0.48 -16.18 3.43
N MET A 364 -0.11 -15.01 3.65
CA MET A 364 -1.18 -14.81 4.63
C MET A 364 -2.48 -15.49 4.19
N GLY A 365 -2.84 -15.42 2.89
CA GLY A 365 -4.02 -16.08 2.33
C GLY A 365 -3.91 -17.60 2.39
N TYR A 366 -2.75 -18.14 2.01
CA TYR A 366 -2.49 -19.58 2.12
C TYR A 366 -2.51 -20.06 3.57
N SER A 367 -1.89 -19.30 4.50
CA SER A 367 -1.93 -19.59 5.92
C SER A 367 -3.38 -19.61 6.46
N PHE A 368 -4.19 -18.64 6.08
CA PHE A 368 -5.62 -18.62 6.45
C PHE A 368 -6.34 -19.84 5.93
N LYS A 369 -6.23 -20.14 4.62
CA LYS A 369 -6.84 -21.33 4.00
C LYS A 369 -6.42 -22.61 4.72
N PHE A 370 -5.11 -22.80 4.94
CA PHE A 370 -4.57 -24.02 5.54
C PHE A 370 -5.19 -24.32 6.90
N PHE A 371 -5.44 -23.29 7.73
CA PHE A 371 -5.99 -23.45 9.07
C PHE A 371 -7.51 -23.25 9.18
N THR A 372 -8.21 -22.93 8.08
CA THR A 372 -9.68 -22.77 8.09
C THR A 372 -10.40 -23.71 7.13
N HIS A 373 -9.66 -24.47 6.30
CA HIS A 373 -10.27 -25.48 5.42
C HIS A 373 -10.97 -26.58 6.24
N LYS A 374 -12.03 -27.17 5.66
CA LYS A 374 -12.85 -28.19 6.36
C LYS A 374 -12.05 -29.41 6.81
N ASP A 375 -10.99 -29.76 6.07
CA ASP A 375 -10.12 -30.92 6.38
C ASP A 375 -8.89 -30.54 7.20
N SER A 376 -8.83 -29.33 7.76
CA SER A 376 -7.69 -28.89 8.56
C SER A 376 -7.62 -29.66 9.88
N ALA A 377 -6.46 -30.19 10.21
CA ALA A 377 -6.22 -30.89 11.48
C ALA A 377 -6.44 -29.99 12.71
N VAL A 378 -6.21 -28.68 12.54
CA VAL A 378 -6.42 -27.65 13.57
C VAL A 378 -7.13 -26.47 12.94
N TYR A 379 -8.35 -26.18 13.39
CA TYR A 379 -9.07 -25.00 12.97
C TYR A 379 -8.62 -23.77 13.75
N PHE A 380 -7.95 -22.83 13.07
CA PHE A 380 -7.42 -21.62 13.71
C PHE A 380 -7.36 -20.42 12.74
N PRO A 381 -8.43 -19.64 12.60
CA PRO A 381 -8.48 -18.48 11.71
C PRO A 381 -7.45 -17.40 12.02
N GLY A 382 -6.88 -17.38 13.23
CA GLY A 382 -5.84 -16.45 13.68
C GLY A 382 -4.43 -16.71 13.13
N ALA A 383 -4.21 -17.80 12.38
CA ALA A 383 -2.89 -18.22 11.92
C ALA A 383 -2.08 -17.13 11.16
N PRO A 384 -2.66 -16.33 10.23
CA PRO A 384 -1.94 -15.26 9.56
C PRO A 384 -1.35 -14.22 10.53
N TYR A 385 -2.04 -13.94 11.63
CA TYR A 385 -1.58 -12.98 12.63
C TYR A 385 -0.45 -13.53 13.49
N ILE A 386 -0.47 -14.83 13.82
CA ILE A 386 0.68 -15.49 14.47
C ILE A 386 1.89 -15.46 13.55
N LEU A 387 1.71 -15.80 12.28
CA LEU A 387 2.79 -15.73 11.30
C LEU A 387 3.34 -14.30 11.20
N GLY A 388 2.46 -13.29 11.12
CA GLY A 388 2.86 -11.89 11.18
C GLY A 388 3.64 -11.53 12.43
N ALA A 389 3.20 -11.99 13.62
CA ALA A 389 3.90 -11.76 14.87
C ALA A 389 5.29 -12.41 14.91
N LEU A 390 5.44 -13.61 14.35
CA LEU A 390 6.75 -14.26 14.19
C LEU A 390 7.69 -13.48 13.28
N LEU A 391 7.19 -12.97 12.15
CA LEU A 391 7.98 -12.11 11.26
C LEU A 391 8.41 -10.81 11.96
N ILE A 392 7.53 -10.21 12.78
CA ILE A 392 7.88 -9.05 13.60
C ILE A 392 8.93 -9.40 14.65
N LEU A 393 8.83 -10.54 15.32
CA LEU A 393 9.83 -11.00 16.29
C LEU A 393 11.20 -11.17 15.64
N ILE A 394 11.27 -11.82 14.46
CA ILE A 394 12.50 -11.93 13.67
C ILE A 394 13.03 -10.55 13.31
N SER A 395 12.16 -9.64 12.87
CA SER A 395 12.53 -8.25 12.55
C SER A 395 13.13 -7.53 13.77
N ILE A 396 12.54 -7.68 14.98
CA ILE A 396 13.07 -7.11 16.22
C ILE A 396 14.50 -7.63 16.49
N LEU A 397 14.73 -8.93 16.37
CA LEU A 397 16.05 -9.53 16.61
C LEU A 397 17.09 -9.00 15.63
N ILE A 398 16.73 -8.86 14.35
CA ILE A 398 17.60 -8.30 13.31
C ILE A 398 17.92 -6.84 13.59
N VAL A 399 16.91 -6.03 13.91
CA VAL A 399 17.05 -4.59 14.22
C VAL A 399 17.97 -4.41 15.42
N ILE A 400 17.74 -5.13 16.54
CA ILE A 400 18.57 -5.03 17.74
C ILE A 400 20.03 -5.35 17.42
N ARG A 401 20.30 -6.41 16.62
CA ARG A 401 21.66 -6.76 16.20
C ARG A 401 22.29 -5.68 15.33
N SER A 402 21.53 -5.10 14.40
CA SER A 402 22.03 -4.04 13.52
C SER A 402 22.32 -2.76 14.28
N LEU A 403 21.45 -2.37 15.22
CA LEU A 403 21.66 -1.20 16.07
C LEU A 403 22.90 -1.35 17.00
N LYS A 404 23.14 -2.56 17.53
CA LYS A 404 24.34 -2.82 18.35
C LYS A 404 25.64 -2.72 17.56
N LYS A 405 25.65 -3.12 16.28
CA LYS A 405 26.83 -2.97 15.42
C LYS A 405 27.16 -1.50 15.12
N ASP A 406 26.14 -0.65 15.01
CA ASP A 406 26.31 0.78 14.79
C ASP A 406 26.89 1.51 16.04
N ILE A 407 26.58 0.99 17.24
CA ILE A 407 27.11 1.55 18.50
C ILE A 407 28.57 1.09 18.74
N ASN A 408 28.96 -0.07 18.20
CA ASN A 408 30.33 -0.65 18.33
C ASN A 408 30.89 -1.02 16.94
N PRO A 409 31.38 -0.06 16.15
CA PRO A 409 31.91 -0.31 14.81
C PRO A 409 33.20 -1.18 14.77
N ALA A 410 33.78 -1.53 15.94
CA ALA A 410 35.00 -2.31 16.09
C ALA A 410 34.79 -3.82 16.32
N ARG A 411 33.57 -4.37 16.11
CA ARG A 411 33.29 -5.81 16.17
C ARG A 411 32.75 -6.37 14.85
#